data_c59605a2568587172cfeff74701c1898
#
_entry.id   c59605a2568587172cfeff74701c1898
#
_cell.length_a   1.000
_cell.length_b   1.000
_cell.length_c   1.000
_cell.angle_alpha   90.00
_cell.angle_beta   90.00
_cell.angle_gamma   90.00
#
_symmetry.space_group_name_H-M   'P 1'
#
loop_
_entity.id
_entity.type
_entity.pdbx_description
1 polymer ?
#
loop_
_entity_poly.entity_id
_entity_poly.type
_entity_poly.pdbx_seq_one_letter_code
_entity_poly.pdbx_strand_id
1 'polypeptide(L)'
;MKKFVCLANLMLLVVFSTTSSLAVAQDEVEVETVVEGLNNPSGIAIQPETGVVFIADSGALRVVRVIDGKAEPVIVGFTRDNYGKGPIYDIGPLGLLFLDKDTLVVGGGGKPDGEEMIRVYKVPDPGAEPIKAENTEGEPKMLPATDAMVGEGNFYGLAKGAKGIYVTCNGDDQKGWVSLATLSGLKIDKFERKIATKMVTLVDAPVAITISPEGHVTVGQMGEISVAGDSLLTFYNEDGKMLDNFRTGLNDITGLAYGPKHGRLFATDFNWLDTDNGGLYKIIAIKDNYEECKAQEIVKLKKPTALAFDSDGNLYITLAGNTSEGAETPDGKLVMIKGLDFVPED
;
A
#
# COMPACT_ATOMS: atom_id res chain seq x y z
N MET A 1 -49.82 77.70 24.05
CA MET A 1 -49.46 76.88 22.84
C MET A 1 -48.67 75.69 23.30
N LYS A 2 -49.31 74.52 23.38
CA LYS A 2 -48.68 73.26 23.82
C LYS A 2 -48.40 72.43 22.60
N LYS A 3 -47.09 72.08 22.30
CA LYS A 3 -46.68 71.17 21.24
C LYS A 3 -46.78 69.74 21.77
N PHE A 4 -47.58 68.89 21.09
CA PHE A 4 -47.58 67.43 21.27
C PHE A 4 -46.46 66.88 20.49
N VAL A 5 -45.59 66.08 21.12
CA VAL A 5 -44.57 65.21 20.49
C VAL A 5 -45.13 63.82 20.47
N CYS A 6 -45.34 63.30 19.24
CA CYS A 6 -45.77 61.92 19.02
C CYS A 6 -44.52 61.03 18.94
N LEU A 7 -44.34 60.12 19.93
CA LEU A 7 -43.30 59.07 19.87
C LEU A 7 -43.85 57.88 19.05
N ALA A 8 -43.28 57.62 17.90
CA ALA A 8 -43.52 56.39 17.17
C ALA A 8 -42.56 55.31 17.62
N ASN A 9 -43.05 54.26 18.29
CA ASN A 9 -42.32 53.09 18.60
C ASN A 9 -42.12 52.21 17.34
N LEU A 10 -40.90 52.14 16.86
CA LEU A 10 -40.49 51.20 15.79
C LEU A 10 -40.09 49.86 16.44
N MET A 11 -40.97 48.89 16.32
CA MET A 11 -40.71 47.51 16.79
C MET A 11 -39.90 46.77 15.74
N LEU A 12 -38.60 46.59 16.00
CA LEU A 12 -37.71 45.85 15.12
C LEU A 12 -37.91 44.32 15.32
N LEU A 13 -38.57 43.69 14.35
CA LEU A 13 -38.77 42.24 14.34
C LEU A 13 -37.44 41.57 13.87
N VAL A 14 -36.68 41.03 14.79
CA VAL A 14 -35.50 40.20 14.45
C VAL A 14 -35.97 38.79 14.14
N VAL A 15 -35.99 38.44 12.88
CA VAL A 15 -36.27 37.06 12.39
C VAL A 15 -34.94 36.29 12.54
N PHE A 16 -34.81 35.45 13.55
CA PHE A 16 -33.77 34.46 13.62
C PHE A 16 -34.06 33.33 12.65
N SER A 17 -33.41 33.36 11.49
CA SER A 17 -33.38 32.21 10.58
C SER A 17 -32.41 31.17 11.15
N THR A 18 -32.91 30.14 11.82
CA THR A 18 -32.13 28.94 12.16
C THR A 18 -31.94 28.12 10.89
N THR A 19 -30.82 28.29 10.24
CA THR A 19 -30.37 27.33 9.23
C THR A 19 -29.91 26.06 9.97
N SER A 20 -30.80 25.08 10.05
CA SER A 20 -30.43 23.71 10.43
C SER A 20 -29.56 23.16 9.30
N SER A 21 -28.25 23.15 9.46
CA SER A 21 -27.40 22.33 8.64
C SER A 21 -27.75 20.86 8.97
N LEU A 22 -28.43 20.19 8.07
CA LEU A 22 -28.51 18.73 8.09
C LEU A 22 -27.07 18.25 7.88
N ALA A 23 -26.38 17.90 8.94
CA ALA A 23 -25.20 17.07 8.88
C ALA A 23 -25.70 15.72 8.33
N VAL A 24 -25.40 15.41 7.08
CA VAL A 24 -25.53 14.06 6.56
C VAL A 24 -24.55 13.24 7.39
N ALA A 25 -25.08 12.35 8.23
CA ALA A 25 -24.25 11.37 8.90
C ALA A 25 -23.59 10.53 7.80
N GLN A 26 -22.29 10.67 7.63
CA GLN A 26 -21.53 9.77 6.80
C GLN A 26 -21.61 8.43 7.51
N ASP A 27 -22.24 7.42 6.89
CA ASP A 27 -22.31 6.08 7.47
C ASP A 27 -20.89 5.64 7.80
N GLU A 28 -20.66 5.26 9.07
CA GLU A 28 -19.35 4.82 9.55
C GLU A 28 -18.95 3.57 8.77
N VAL A 29 -17.80 3.61 8.10
CA VAL A 29 -17.31 2.48 7.30
C VAL A 29 -17.00 1.31 8.23
N GLU A 30 -17.70 0.18 8.06
CA GLU A 30 -17.48 -1.02 8.86
C GLU A 30 -16.20 -1.73 8.45
N VAL A 31 -15.29 -1.93 9.41
CA VAL A 31 -14.03 -2.64 9.25
C VAL A 31 -14.12 -3.98 9.97
N GLU A 32 -14.16 -5.07 9.21
CA GLU A 32 -14.23 -6.45 9.72
C GLU A 32 -12.83 -7.03 9.88
N THR A 33 -12.51 -7.60 11.05
CA THR A 33 -11.29 -8.37 11.24
C THR A 33 -11.44 -9.77 10.65
N VAL A 34 -10.58 -10.13 9.70
CA VAL A 34 -10.58 -11.43 9.01
C VAL A 34 -9.63 -12.42 9.68
N VAL A 35 -8.40 -11.96 10.01
CA VAL A 35 -7.36 -12.77 10.67
C VAL A 35 -6.62 -11.91 11.68
N GLU A 36 -6.26 -12.50 12.82
CA GLU A 36 -5.42 -11.91 13.86
C GLU A 36 -4.17 -12.75 14.13
N GLY A 37 -3.22 -12.19 14.87
CA GLY A 37 -2.02 -12.90 15.29
C GLY A 37 -0.95 -13.03 14.20
N LEU A 38 -0.99 -12.15 13.20
CA LEU A 38 0.08 -12.00 12.22
C LEU A 38 1.25 -11.21 12.81
N ASN A 39 2.45 -11.46 12.33
CA ASN A 39 3.66 -10.77 12.78
C ASN A 39 4.17 -9.83 11.69
N ASN A 40 3.92 -8.53 11.84
CA ASN A 40 4.28 -7.52 10.87
C ASN A 40 3.91 -7.92 9.43
N PRO A 41 2.61 -8.19 9.12
CA PRO A 41 2.20 -8.49 7.76
C PRO A 41 2.46 -7.26 6.87
N SER A 42 3.13 -7.46 5.73
CA SER A 42 3.58 -6.36 4.86
C SER A 42 2.96 -6.38 3.47
N GLY A 43 2.94 -7.52 2.81
CA GLY A 43 2.39 -7.66 1.46
C GLY A 43 1.08 -8.44 1.44
N ILE A 44 0.25 -8.16 0.43
CA ILE A 44 -1.02 -8.84 0.21
C ILE A 44 -1.22 -9.12 -1.29
N ALA A 45 -1.80 -10.27 -1.62
CA ALA A 45 -2.25 -10.57 -2.98
C ALA A 45 -3.53 -11.41 -2.93
N ILE A 46 -4.43 -11.15 -3.87
CA ILE A 46 -5.63 -11.98 -4.07
C ILE A 46 -5.34 -13.01 -5.17
N GLN A 47 -5.52 -14.29 -4.85
CA GLN A 47 -5.33 -15.36 -5.81
C GLN A 47 -6.39 -15.28 -6.90
N PRO A 48 -5.99 -15.22 -8.19
CA PRO A 48 -6.96 -15.22 -9.29
C PRO A 48 -7.86 -16.46 -9.26
N GLU A 49 -9.08 -16.33 -9.75
CA GLU A 49 -10.12 -17.35 -9.87
C GLU A 49 -10.69 -17.87 -8.53
N THR A 50 -9.92 -17.89 -7.45
CA THR A 50 -10.36 -18.41 -6.13
C THR A 50 -10.75 -17.31 -5.17
N GLY A 51 -10.20 -16.10 -5.31
CA GLY A 51 -10.39 -14.99 -4.37
C GLY A 51 -9.68 -15.18 -3.01
N VAL A 52 -8.88 -16.24 -2.85
CA VAL A 52 -8.15 -16.50 -1.60
C VAL A 52 -7.09 -15.44 -1.37
N VAL A 53 -7.07 -14.87 -0.17
CA VAL A 53 -6.10 -13.85 0.23
C VAL A 53 -4.80 -14.49 0.67
N PHE A 54 -3.68 -14.00 0.12
CA PHE A 54 -2.32 -14.35 0.52
C PHE A 54 -1.66 -13.16 1.20
N ILE A 55 -0.87 -13.42 2.24
CA ILE A 55 -0.23 -12.40 3.06
C ILE A 55 1.25 -12.76 3.24
N ALA A 56 2.13 -11.79 3.03
CA ALA A 56 3.50 -11.85 3.52
C ALA A 56 3.49 -11.56 5.03
N ASP A 57 3.48 -12.60 5.84
CA ASP A 57 3.59 -12.55 7.31
C ASP A 57 5.09 -12.38 7.65
N SER A 58 5.56 -11.14 7.42
CA SER A 58 6.94 -10.79 7.20
C SER A 58 7.83 -11.08 8.41
N GLY A 59 7.42 -10.64 9.60
CA GLY A 59 8.14 -10.91 10.85
C GLY A 59 8.09 -12.37 11.28
N ALA A 60 7.11 -13.15 10.79
CA ALA A 60 7.05 -14.60 10.99
C ALA A 60 7.84 -15.39 9.91
N LEU A 61 8.48 -14.72 8.97
CA LEU A 61 9.33 -15.27 7.91
C LEU A 61 8.61 -16.29 7.03
N ARG A 62 7.35 -16.00 6.68
CA ARG A 62 6.48 -16.90 5.91
C ARG A 62 5.50 -16.13 5.02
N VAL A 63 4.98 -16.82 4.01
CA VAL A 63 3.77 -16.43 3.30
C VAL A 63 2.65 -17.36 3.76
N VAL A 64 1.49 -16.79 4.06
CA VAL A 64 0.28 -17.52 4.44
C VAL A 64 -0.84 -17.27 3.46
N ARG A 65 -1.81 -18.18 3.38
CA ARG A 65 -3.13 -17.95 2.78
C ARG A 65 -4.20 -17.99 3.86
N VAL A 66 -5.32 -17.31 3.60
CA VAL A 66 -6.42 -17.21 4.54
C VAL A 66 -7.53 -18.17 4.13
N ILE A 67 -7.80 -19.16 4.96
CA ILE A 67 -8.86 -20.15 4.79
C ILE A 67 -9.72 -20.15 6.07
N ASP A 68 -11.02 -19.95 5.92
CA ASP A 68 -11.98 -19.95 7.05
C ASP A 68 -11.52 -19.09 8.25
N GLY A 69 -11.03 -17.89 7.97
CA GLY A 69 -10.55 -16.94 8.98
C GLY A 69 -9.23 -17.34 9.67
N LYS A 70 -8.45 -18.27 9.09
CA LYS A 70 -7.18 -18.76 9.64
C LYS A 70 -6.04 -18.55 8.65
N ALA A 71 -4.87 -18.19 9.18
CA ALA A 71 -3.63 -18.09 8.41
C ALA A 71 -2.98 -19.48 8.27
N GLU A 72 -3.04 -20.06 7.08
CA GLU A 72 -2.40 -21.34 6.72
C GLU A 72 -1.04 -21.07 6.06
N PRO A 73 0.09 -21.59 6.59
CA PRO A 73 1.40 -21.42 5.96
C PRO A 73 1.47 -22.04 4.56
N VAL A 74 2.04 -21.30 3.61
CA VAL A 74 2.23 -21.71 2.21
C VAL A 74 3.70 -21.81 1.85
N ILE A 75 4.48 -20.79 2.23
CA ILE A 75 5.93 -20.75 2.02
C ILE A 75 6.58 -20.37 3.34
N VAL A 76 7.60 -21.10 3.77
CA VAL A 76 8.23 -20.91 5.07
C VAL A 76 9.76 -20.87 4.97
N GLY A 77 10.41 -20.32 6.00
CA GLY A 77 11.87 -20.33 6.10
C GLY A 77 12.55 -19.22 5.30
N PHE A 78 11.90 -18.06 5.16
CA PHE A 78 12.59 -16.86 4.69
C PHE A 78 13.64 -16.39 5.69
N THR A 79 14.64 -15.68 5.21
CA THR A 79 15.65 -15.00 6.05
C THR A 79 15.05 -13.78 6.72
N ARG A 80 15.68 -13.33 7.79
CA ARG A 80 15.29 -12.17 8.59
C ARG A 80 16.25 -11.02 8.41
N ASP A 81 15.71 -9.81 8.34
CA ASP A 81 16.37 -8.53 8.58
C ASP A 81 15.44 -7.63 9.41
N ASN A 82 15.83 -6.40 9.66
CA ASN A 82 15.09 -5.43 10.45
C ASN A 82 14.88 -4.14 9.68
N TYR A 83 13.73 -3.50 9.88
CA TYR A 83 13.41 -2.22 9.29
C TYR A 83 12.75 -1.26 10.31
N GLY A 84 13.05 0.02 10.19
CA GLY A 84 12.48 1.11 10.98
C GLY A 84 13.52 1.94 11.73
N LYS A 85 13.09 3.10 12.21
CA LYS A 85 13.91 4.03 13.02
C LYS A 85 13.37 4.18 14.45
N GLY A 86 12.39 3.32 14.80
CA GLY A 86 11.67 3.27 16.06
C GLY A 86 10.17 3.47 15.86
N PRO A 87 9.35 2.44 15.97
CA PRO A 87 9.72 1.06 16.30
C PRO A 87 10.49 0.36 15.18
N ILE A 88 11.21 -0.72 15.54
CA ILE A 88 11.92 -1.59 14.60
C ILE A 88 11.12 -2.87 14.43
N TYR A 89 10.93 -3.30 13.20
CA TYR A 89 10.19 -4.51 12.84
C TYR A 89 11.11 -5.56 12.23
N ASP A 90 10.90 -6.81 12.60
CA ASP A 90 11.45 -7.94 11.85
C ASP A 90 10.79 -8.00 10.48
N ILE A 91 11.59 -8.16 9.42
CA ILE A 91 11.13 -8.31 8.04
C ILE A 91 11.71 -9.57 7.40
N GLY A 92 10.99 -10.11 6.42
CA GLY A 92 11.34 -11.29 5.65
C GLY A 92 10.77 -11.19 4.22
N PRO A 93 9.72 -11.96 3.85
CA PRO A 93 9.00 -11.72 2.60
C PRO A 93 8.21 -10.42 2.70
N LEU A 94 8.23 -9.60 1.63
CA LEU A 94 7.55 -8.30 1.58
C LEU A 94 6.42 -8.28 0.54
N GLY A 95 6.73 -7.99 -0.72
CA GLY A 95 5.73 -7.87 -1.77
C GLY A 95 5.22 -9.21 -2.28
N LEU A 96 3.94 -9.26 -2.66
CA LEU A 96 3.30 -10.44 -3.25
C LEU A 96 2.61 -10.07 -4.56
N LEU A 97 2.69 -10.93 -5.58
CA LEU A 97 1.99 -10.77 -6.84
C LEU A 97 1.71 -12.12 -7.49
N PHE A 98 0.46 -12.41 -7.82
CA PHE A 98 0.12 -13.55 -8.65
C PHE A 98 0.32 -13.26 -10.14
N LEU A 99 1.00 -14.18 -10.86
CA LEU A 99 1.10 -14.16 -12.33
C LEU A 99 -0.08 -14.88 -12.98
N ASP A 100 -0.49 -15.97 -12.37
CA ASP A 100 -1.70 -16.74 -12.64
C ASP A 100 -2.21 -17.36 -11.32
N LYS A 101 -3.22 -18.23 -11.39
CA LYS A 101 -3.83 -18.87 -10.21
C LYS A 101 -2.82 -19.61 -9.33
N ASP A 102 -1.80 -20.20 -9.90
CA ASP A 102 -0.89 -21.11 -9.19
C ASP A 102 0.54 -20.56 -9.04
N THR A 103 0.85 -19.41 -9.63
CA THR A 103 2.21 -18.87 -9.68
C THR A 103 2.29 -17.55 -8.94
N LEU A 104 2.99 -17.56 -7.80
CA LEU A 104 3.18 -16.40 -6.92
C LEU A 104 4.61 -15.87 -7.03
N VAL A 105 4.74 -14.56 -7.20
CA VAL A 105 6.00 -13.83 -7.08
C VAL A 105 6.09 -13.23 -5.68
N VAL A 106 7.26 -13.37 -5.05
CA VAL A 106 7.54 -12.85 -3.70
C VAL A 106 8.77 -11.95 -3.75
N GLY A 107 8.62 -10.72 -3.32
CA GLY A 107 9.71 -9.79 -3.05
C GLY A 107 10.30 -10.02 -1.67
N GLY A 108 11.63 -10.01 -1.57
CA GLY A 108 12.36 -10.19 -0.32
C GLY A 108 12.70 -8.89 0.39
N GLY A 109 12.92 -8.99 1.69
CA GLY A 109 13.37 -7.92 2.59
C GLY A 109 14.17 -8.47 3.77
N GLY A 110 14.56 -9.76 3.73
CA GLY A 110 15.19 -10.45 4.85
C GLY A 110 16.70 -10.68 4.70
N LYS A 111 17.37 -9.85 3.88
CA LYS A 111 18.81 -9.87 3.66
C LYS A 111 19.34 -8.46 3.49
N PRO A 112 20.67 -8.24 3.58
CA PRO A 112 21.25 -6.96 3.23
C PRO A 112 20.96 -6.53 1.79
N ASP A 113 20.94 -5.22 1.54
CA ASP A 113 20.77 -4.64 0.21
C ASP A 113 21.78 -5.23 -0.80
N GLY A 114 21.26 -5.59 -1.98
CA GLY A 114 22.03 -6.26 -3.02
C GLY A 114 22.05 -7.78 -2.93
N GLU A 115 21.65 -8.37 -1.80
CA GLU A 115 21.52 -9.82 -1.60
C GLU A 115 20.05 -10.28 -1.53
N GLU A 116 19.14 -9.35 -1.45
CA GLU A 116 17.71 -9.64 -1.47
C GLU A 116 17.24 -10.07 -2.85
N MET A 117 16.17 -10.87 -2.87
CA MET A 117 15.77 -11.57 -4.08
C MET A 117 14.28 -11.39 -4.35
N ILE A 118 13.96 -11.26 -5.63
CA ILE A 118 12.63 -11.56 -6.15
C ILE A 118 12.58 -13.04 -6.57
N ARG A 119 11.55 -13.76 -6.14
CA ARG A 119 11.40 -15.21 -6.29
C ARG A 119 10.05 -15.57 -6.88
N VAL A 120 9.99 -16.67 -7.64
CA VAL A 120 8.76 -17.23 -8.18
C VAL A 120 8.49 -18.58 -7.53
N TYR A 121 7.24 -18.86 -7.21
CA TYR A 121 6.83 -20.11 -6.57
C TYR A 121 5.59 -20.70 -7.25
N LYS A 122 5.52 -22.01 -7.30
CA LYS A 122 4.29 -22.74 -7.55
C LYS A 122 3.57 -22.93 -6.21
N VAL A 123 2.40 -22.38 -6.09
CA VAL A 123 1.62 -22.44 -4.85
C VAL A 123 1.07 -23.85 -4.64
N PRO A 124 1.30 -24.52 -3.48
CA PRO A 124 0.72 -25.82 -3.19
C PRO A 124 -0.78 -25.73 -2.95
N ASP A 125 -1.50 -26.82 -3.16
CA ASP A 125 -2.94 -26.92 -2.86
C ASP A 125 -3.24 -26.66 -1.38
N PRO A 126 -4.46 -26.20 -1.03
CA PRO A 126 -4.90 -26.07 0.35
C PRO A 126 -4.75 -27.40 1.13
N GLY A 127 -4.21 -27.29 2.37
CA GLY A 127 -3.94 -28.43 3.23
C GLY A 127 -2.68 -29.25 2.87
N ALA A 128 -1.93 -28.89 1.82
CA ALA A 128 -0.64 -29.48 1.54
C ALA A 128 0.44 -28.92 2.46
N GLU A 129 1.54 -29.66 2.64
CA GLU A 129 2.71 -29.17 3.38
C GLU A 129 3.27 -27.89 2.75
N PRO A 130 3.65 -26.88 3.56
CA PRO A 130 4.23 -25.65 3.04
C PRO A 130 5.58 -25.91 2.38
N ILE A 131 5.85 -25.19 1.28
CA ILE A 131 7.14 -25.25 0.59
C ILE A 131 8.16 -24.35 1.30
N LYS A 132 9.44 -24.65 1.10
CA LYS A 132 10.52 -23.83 1.66
C LYS A 132 10.88 -22.68 0.74
N ALA A 133 11.34 -21.58 1.34
CA ALA A 133 11.70 -20.36 0.59
C ALA A 133 12.86 -20.56 -0.44
N GLU A 134 13.68 -21.59 -0.29
CA GLU A 134 14.69 -21.95 -1.28
C GLU A 134 14.15 -22.72 -2.47
N ASN A 135 12.94 -23.29 -2.40
CA ASN A 135 12.34 -24.12 -3.47
C ASN A 135 11.60 -23.24 -4.47
N THR A 136 12.32 -22.53 -5.31
CA THR A 136 11.80 -21.57 -6.29
C THR A 136 11.60 -22.16 -7.68
N GLU A 137 10.68 -21.59 -8.45
CA GLU A 137 10.52 -21.83 -9.88
C GLU A 137 11.49 -20.97 -10.68
N GLY A 138 12.62 -21.56 -11.09
CA GLY A 138 13.71 -20.85 -11.76
C GLY A 138 14.67 -20.18 -10.76
N GLU A 139 15.61 -19.44 -11.32
CA GLU A 139 16.64 -18.76 -10.55
C GLU A 139 16.10 -17.46 -9.93
N PRO A 140 16.23 -17.27 -8.60
CA PRO A 140 15.93 -15.99 -7.97
C PRO A 140 16.78 -14.85 -8.56
N LYS A 141 16.23 -13.65 -8.65
CA LYS A 141 16.95 -12.49 -9.17
C LYS A 141 17.17 -11.44 -8.08
N MET A 142 18.33 -10.81 -8.11
CA MET A 142 18.77 -9.76 -7.20
C MET A 142 19.34 -8.56 -7.96
N LEU A 143 19.53 -7.45 -7.27
CA LEU A 143 20.15 -6.24 -7.81
C LEU A 143 21.39 -5.87 -6.97
N PRO A 144 22.51 -6.55 -7.18
CA PRO A 144 23.72 -6.34 -6.39
C PRO A 144 24.33 -4.95 -6.62
N ALA A 145 25.22 -4.55 -5.70
CA ALA A 145 26.05 -3.37 -5.86
C ALA A 145 26.96 -3.52 -7.09
N THR A 146 27.27 -2.36 -7.69
CA THR A 146 28.28 -2.23 -8.76
C THR A 146 29.20 -1.06 -8.41
N ASP A 147 30.24 -0.81 -9.22
CA ASP A 147 31.12 0.35 -9.03
C ASP A 147 30.37 1.71 -9.05
N ALA A 148 29.22 1.76 -9.71
CA ALA A 148 28.43 2.98 -9.94
C ALA A 148 27.11 3.04 -9.14
N MET A 149 26.67 1.95 -8.51
CA MET A 149 25.36 1.84 -7.85
C MET A 149 25.47 0.95 -6.61
N VAL A 150 24.80 1.34 -5.55
CA VAL A 150 24.62 0.51 -4.35
C VAL A 150 23.69 -0.67 -4.65
N GLY A 151 23.68 -1.69 -3.80
CA GLY A 151 22.74 -2.80 -3.88
C GLY A 151 21.32 -2.33 -3.62
N GLU A 152 20.34 -3.07 -4.16
CA GLU A 152 18.93 -2.82 -3.91
C GLU A 152 18.34 -3.91 -3.04
N GLY A 153 17.35 -3.51 -2.26
CA GLY A 153 16.63 -4.39 -1.37
C GLY A 153 15.22 -3.92 -1.07
N ASN A 154 14.61 -4.53 -0.05
CA ASN A 154 13.27 -4.21 0.42
C ASN A 154 12.25 -4.14 -0.75
N PHE A 155 12.14 -5.27 -1.50
CA PHE A 155 11.22 -5.39 -2.65
C PHE A 155 9.76 -5.43 -2.19
N TYR A 156 9.24 -4.25 -1.82
CA TYR A 156 7.98 -4.12 -1.08
C TYR A 156 6.75 -4.14 -2.00
N GLY A 157 6.71 -3.31 -3.01
CA GLY A 157 5.60 -3.20 -3.94
C GLY A 157 5.87 -3.95 -5.24
N LEU A 158 4.92 -4.76 -5.70
CA LEU A 158 4.98 -5.47 -6.97
C LEU A 158 3.72 -5.21 -7.79
N ALA A 159 3.88 -4.78 -9.04
CA ALA A 159 2.75 -4.54 -9.95
C ALA A 159 3.05 -5.06 -11.36
N LYS A 160 2.11 -5.84 -11.95
CA LYS A 160 2.27 -6.41 -13.30
C LYS A 160 1.75 -5.42 -14.35
N GLY A 161 2.67 -4.80 -15.07
CA GLY A 161 2.37 -4.00 -16.26
C GLY A 161 2.63 -4.76 -17.57
N ALA A 162 2.51 -4.07 -18.70
CA ALA A 162 2.67 -4.68 -20.03
C ALA A 162 4.09 -5.19 -20.30
N LYS A 163 5.12 -4.54 -19.75
CA LYS A 163 6.54 -4.93 -19.97
C LYS A 163 7.09 -5.95 -18.96
N GLY A 164 6.35 -6.27 -17.90
CA GLY A 164 6.78 -7.17 -16.85
C GLY A 164 6.27 -6.75 -15.49
N ILE A 165 7.02 -7.09 -14.44
CA ILE A 165 6.70 -6.76 -13.06
C ILE A 165 7.53 -5.55 -12.66
N TYR A 166 6.87 -4.46 -12.30
CA TYR A 166 7.51 -3.30 -11.68
C TYR A 166 7.62 -3.56 -10.18
N VAL A 167 8.81 -3.29 -9.62
CA VAL A 167 9.16 -3.61 -8.22
C VAL A 167 9.75 -2.36 -7.58
N THR A 168 9.18 -1.91 -6.47
CA THR A 168 9.78 -0.84 -5.66
C THR A 168 10.97 -1.38 -4.87
N CYS A 169 12.02 -0.58 -4.80
CA CYS A 169 13.28 -0.91 -4.14
C CYS A 169 13.66 0.22 -3.19
N ASN A 170 14.18 -0.12 -2.02
CA ASN A 170 14.54 0.85 -0.98
C ASN A 170 15.98 0.62 -0.45
N GLY A 171 16.93 0.34 -1.35
CA GLY A 171 18.36 0.21 -1.01
C GLY A 171 19.17 1.46 -1.36
N ASP A 172 18.84 2.14 -2.48
CA ASP A 172 19.53 3.37 -2.92
C ASP A 172 18.75 4.61 -2.50
N ASP A 173 19.03 5.13 -1.30
CA ASP A 173 18.41 6.36 -0.77
C ASP A 173 18.66 7.60 -1.62
N GLN A 174 19.63 7.58 -2.53
CA GLN A 174 19.93 8.74 -3.41
C GLN A 174 19.08 8.75 -4.65
N LYS A 175 18.64 7.60 -5.13
CA LYS A 175 17.93 7.48 -6.42
C LYS A 175 16.50 6.98 -6.27
N GLY A 176 16.22 6.10 -5.29
CA GLY A 176 14.92 5.49 -5.10
C GLY A 176 14.46 4.76 -6.35
N TRP A 177 14.70 3.45 -6.46
CA TRP A 177 14.44 2.74 -7.70
C TRP A 177 13.06 2.07 -7.74
N VAL A 178 12.40 2.18 -8.90
CA VAL A 178 11.46 1.16 -9.36
C VAL A 178 12.19 0.31 -10.41
N SER A 179 12.32 -0.97 -10.14
CA SER A 179 12.99 -1.93 -11.01
C SER A 179 11.99 -2.69 -11.86
N LEU A 180 12.43 -3.30 -12.95
CA LEU A 180 11.61 -4.06 -13.87
C LEU A 180 12.13 -5.51 -13.98
N ALA A 181 11.27 -6.46 -13.62
CA ALA A 181 11.49 -7.87 -13.89
C ALA A 181 10.74 -8.28 -15.16
N THR A 182 11.48 -8.59 -16.24
CA THR A 182 10.89 -9.12 -17.47
C THR A 182 10.65 -10.62 -17.34
N LEU A 183 9.60 -11.11 -18.00
CA LEU A 183 9.18 -12.49 -17.90
C LEU A 183 9.44 -13.27 -19.20
N SER A 184 9.87 -14.52 -19.06
CA SER A 184 9.83 -15.54 -20.11
C SER A 184 8.89 -16.66 -19.67
N GLY A 185 7.65 -16.63 -20.17
CA GLY A 185 6.55 -17.40 -19.60
C GLY A 185 6.26 -16.92 -18.17
N LEU A 186 6.33 -17.83 -17.19
CA LEU A 186 6.12 -17.54 -15.76
C LEU A 186 7.43 -17.42 -14.96
N LYS A 187 8.58 -17.34 -15.64
CA LYS A 187 9.90 -17.18 -15.00
C LYS A 187 10.45 -15.78 -15.22
N ILE A 188 11.16 -15.26 -14.23
CA ILE A 188 11.86 -13.99 -14.36
C ILE A 188 13.12 -14.21 -15.22
N ASP A 189 13.18 -13.54 -16.37
CA ASP A 189 14.33 -13.57 -17.28
C ASP A 189 15.39 -12.55 -16.83
N LYS A 190 15.01 -11.27 -16.75
CA LYS A 190 15.89 -10.18 -16.30
C LYS A 190 15.26 -9.44 -15.14
N PHE A 191 16.12 -8.85 -14.32
CA PHE A 191 15.72 -7.91 -13.28
C PHE A 191 16.70 -6.73 -13.30
N GLU A 192 16.21 -5.54 -13.59
CA GLU A 192 17.03 -4.35 -13.81
C GLU A 192 16.40 -3.08 -13.22
N ARG A 193 17.22 -2.12 -12.81
CA ARG A 193 16.78 -0.81 -12.38
C ARG A 193 16.16 -0.06 -13.56
N LYS A 194 14.97 0.53 -13.38
CA LYS A 194 14.22 1.14 -14.50
C LYS A 194 13.91 2.62 -14.30
N ILE A 195 13.38 3.00 -13.15
CA ILE A 195 12.96 4.37 -12.84
C ILE A 195 13.68 4.83 -11.60
N ALA A 196 14.47 5.91 -11.69
CA ALA A 196 15.09 6.57 -10.55
C ALA A 196 14.14 7.68 -10.06
N THR A 197 13.23 7.36 -9.14
CA THR A 197 12.14 8.26 -8.75
C THR A 197 12.63 9.54 -8.09
N LYS A 198 13.59 9.46 -7.17
CA LYS A 198 14.14 10.59 -6.43
C LYS A 198 14.93 11.56 -7.31
N MET A 199 15.52 11.09 -8.40
CA MET A 199 16.22 11.93 -9.36
C MET A 199 15.31 12.93 -10.09
N VAL A 200 13.99 12.65 -10.13
CA VAL A 200 13.00 13.47 -10.82
C VAL A 200 12.19 14.31 -9.85
N THR A 201 11.86 13.77 -8.68
CA THR A 201 10.91 14.38 -7.74
C THR A 201 11.53 14.91 -6.46
N LEU A 202 12.76 14.53 -6.14
CA LEU A 202 13.47 14.78 -4.87
C LEU A 202 12.83 14.15 -3.63
N VAL A 203 11.76 13.37 -3.79
CA VAL A 203 11.11 12.59 -2.72
C VAL A 203 11.64 11.17 -2.74
N ASP A 204 11.86 10.61 -1.56
CA ASP A 204 12.49 9.30 -1.36
C ASP A 204 11.51 8.14 -1.28
N ALA A 205 12.07 6.94 -1.09
CA ALA A 205 11.42 5.70 -0.71
C ALA A 205 10.16 5.36 -1.55
N PRO A 206 10.30 4.92 -2.81
CA PRO A 206 9.21 4.29 -3.52
C PRO A 206 8.84 2.98 -2.81
N VAL A 207 7.62 2.92 -2.24
CA VAL A 207 7.13 1.79 -1.46
C VAL A 207 5.91 1.16 -2.12
N ALA A 208 4.84 1.94 -2.27
CA ALA A 208 3.61 1.46 -2.89
C ALA A 208 3.69 1.53 -4.42
N ILE A 209 3.09 0.55 -5.10
CA ILE A 209 3.01 0.54 -6.57
C ILE A 209 1.76 -0.17 -7.04
N THR A 210 1.15 0.36 -8.09
CA THR A 210 0.03 -0.28 -8.80
C THR A 210 0.05 0.12 -10.28
N ILE A 211 -0.77 -0.50 -11.10
CA ILE A 211 -0.96 -0.10 -12.50
C ILE A 211 -2.34 0.54 -12.64
N SER A 212 -2.39 1.74 -13.23
CA SER A 212 -3.66 2.42 -13.46
C SER A 212 -4.50 1.70 -14.52
N PRO A 213 -5.82 1.96 -14.58
CA PRO A 213 -6.68 1.44 -15.65
C PRO A 213 -6.19 1.77 -17.06
N GLU A 214 -5.44 2.86 -17.24
CA GLU A 214 -4.83 3.29 -18.50
C GLU A 214 -3.47 2.62 -18.77
N GLY A 215 -2.97 1.77 -17.86
CA GLY A 215 -1.68 1.09 -17.97
C GLY A 215 -0.47 1.86 -17.43
N HIS A 216 -0.67 3.01 -16.77
CA HIS A 216 0.43 3.77 -16.19
C HIS A 216 0.94 3.11 -14.90
N VAL A 217 2.26 3.18 -14.69
CA VAL A 217 2.90 2.76 -13.44
C VAL A 217 2.68 3.87 -12.41
N THR A 218 1.86 3.58 -11.39
CA THR A 218 1.52 4.52 -10.32
C THR A 218 2.29 4.14 -9.07
N VAL A 219 3.11 5.07 -8.56
CA VAL A 219 4.02 4.85 -7.43
C VAL A 219 3.69 5.80 -6.28
N GLY A 220 3.56 5.25 -5.08
CA GLY A 220 3.56 6.01 -3.82
C GLY A 220 4.98 6.07 -3.27
N GLN A 221 5.53 7.27 -3.21
CA GLN A 221 6.81 7.55 -2.57
C GLN A 221 6.52 7.95 -1.12
N MET A 222 7.04 7.18 -0.19
CA MET A 222 6.79 7.36 1.23
C MET A 222 7.38 8.68 1.76
N GLY A 223 8.53 9.08 1.21
CA GLY A 223 9.26 10.25 1.72
C GLY A 223 10.10 9.91 2.94
N GLU A 224 10.40 10.91 3.74
CA GLU A 224 11.22 10.78 4.95
C GLU A 224 10.33 10.49 6.16
N ILE A 225 10.58 9.41 6.89
CA ILE A 225 9.84 8.99 8.10
C ILE A 225 9.64 10.13 9.12
N SER A 226 10.53 11.12 9.14
CA SER A 226 10.50 12.24 10.10
C SER A 226 9.84 13.51 9.57
N VAL A 227 9.34 13.51 8.33
CA VAL A 227 8.77 14.69 7.67
C VAL A 227 7.29 14.49 7.38
N ALA A 228 6.45 15.28 8.02
CA ALA A 228 5.01 15.17 7.84
C ALA A 228 4.57 15.68 6.45
N GLY A 229 3.65 14.94 5.81
CA GLY A 229 2.96 15.36 4.60
C GLY A 229 3.82 15.40 3.33
N ASP A 230 4.97 14.72 3.31
CA ASP A 230 5.89 14.76 2.17
C ASP A 230 5.70 13.62 1.17
N SER A 231 4.81 12.67 1.44
CA SER A 231 4.47 11.60 0.51
C SER A 231 4.03 12.12 -0.85
N LEU A 232 4.53 11.48 -1.89
CA LEU A 232 4.26 11.85 -3.27
C LEU A 232 3.65 10.71 -4.05
N LEU A 233 2.63 11.01 -4.85
CA LEU A 233 2.07 10.10 -5.84
C LEU A 233 2.66 10.44 -7.21
N THR A 234 3.26 9.47 -7.89
CA THR A 234 3.92 9.67 -9.19
C THR A 234 3.40 8.70 -10.23
N PHE A 235 3.31 9.16 -11.46
CA PHE A 235 2.78 8.40 -12.61
C PHE A 235 3.85 8.32 -13.70
N TYR A 236 4.08 7.13 -14.20
CA TYR A 236 5.04 6.89 -15.28
C TYR A 236 4.38 6.10 -16.41
N ASN A 237 4.84 6.32 -17.63
CA ASN A 237 4.52 5.41 -18.72
C ASN A 237 5.35 4.11 -18.60
N GLU A 238 5.07 3.13 -19.44
CA GLU A 238 5.78 1.84 -19.45
C GLU A 238 7.28 1.94 -19.74
N ASP A 239 7.74 3.05 -20.34
CA ASP A 239 9.16 3.31 -20.59
C ASP A 239 9.88 3.91 -19.38
N GLY A 240 9.13 4.26 -18.32
CA GLY A 240 9.64 4.89 -17.11
C GLY A 240 9.77 6.41 -17.22
N LYS A 241 9.16 7.04 -18.24
CA LYS A 241 9.06 8.48 -18.30
C LYS A 241 7.95 8.96 -17.39
N MET A 242 8.25 9.89 -16.47
CA MET A 242 7.26 10.52 -15.62
C MET A 242 6.22 11.29 -16.48
N LEU A 243 4.96 11.03 -16.18
CA LEU A 243 3.81 11.68 -16.79
C LEU A 243 3.29 12.82 -15.90
N ASP A 244 3.20 12.53 -14.60
CA ASP A 244 2.69 13.47 -13.62
C ASP A 244 3.15 13.12 -12.20
N ASN A 245 2.99 14.04 -11.26
CA ASN A 245 3.20 13.82 -9.84
C ASN A 245 2.28 14.73 -9.01
N PHE A 246 1.87 14.25 -7.83
CA PHE A 246 0.97 14.99 -6.94
C PHE A 246 1.40 14.86 -5.49
N ARG A 247 1.41 15.97 -4.76
CA ARG A 247 1.50 15.97 -3.32
C ARG A 247 0.16 15.49 -2.75
N THR A 248 0.22 14.51 -1.86
CA THR A 248 -0.98 13.92 -1.26
C THR A 248 -1.36 14.54 0.07
N GLY A 249 -0.39 15.13 0.76
CA GLY A 249 -0.52 15.55 2.16
C GLY A 249 -0.51 14.38 3.15
N LEU A 250 -0.34 13.14 2.66
CA LEU A 250 -0.14 11.96 3.50
C LEU A 250 1.32 11.89 3.98
N ASN A 251 1.56 11.18 5.07
CA ASN A 251 2.88 11.06 5.65
C ASN A 251 3.70 9.94 5.00
N ASP A 252 3.17 8.71 4.99
CA ASP A 252 3.90 7.52 4.59
C ASP A 252 3.02 6.56 3.78
N ILE A 253 2.91 6.77 2.46
CA ILE A 253 2.11 5.89 1.59
C ILE A 253 2.76 4.51 1.50
N THR A 254 2.11 3.48 2.07
CA THR A 254 2.58 2.11 2.09
C THR A 254 1.85 1.18 1.13
N GLY A 255 0.65 1.51 0.71
CA GLY A 255 -0.14 0.71 -0.22
C GLY A 255 -0.93 1.56 -1.20
N LEU A 256 -1.11 1.05 -2.43
CA LEU A 256 -1.94 1.64 -3.49
C LEU A 256 -2.73 0.56 -4.20
N ALA A 257 -4.03 0.78 -4.42
CA ALA A 257 -4.85 -0.07 -5.27
C ALA A 257 -5.94 0.73 -5.97
N TYR A 258 -6.19 0.38 -7.23
CA TYR A 258 -7.37 0.84 -7.96
C TYR A 258 -8.55 -0.10 -7.68
N GLY A 259 -9.69 0.47 -7.36
CA GLY A 259 -10.94 -0.28 -7.24
C GLY A 259 -11.35 -0.89 -8.60
N PRO A 260 -11.75 -2.17 -8.64
CA PRO A 260 -11.98 -2.89 -9.89
C PRO A 260 -13.21 -2.40 -10.67
N LYS A 261 -14.17 -1.75 -9.99
CA LYS A 261 -15.43 -1.33 -10.56
C LYS A 261 -15.40 0.07 -11.16
N HIS A 262 -14.85 1.03 -10.41
CA HIS A 262 -14.90 2.45 -10.76
C HIS A 262 -13.52 3.04 -11.06
N GLY A 263 -12.44 2.27 -10.94
CA GLY A 263 -11.07 2.74 -11.16
C GLY A 263 -10.63 3.83 -10.18
N ARG A 264 -11.27 3.93 -9.01
CA ARG A 264 -10.88 4.87 -7.95
C ARG A 264 -9.58 4.41 -7.33
N LEU A 265 -8.68 5.35 -7.06
CA LEU A 265 -7.41 5.05 -6.39
C LEU A 265 -7.56 5.19 -4.88
N PHE A 266 -7.11 4.17 -4.16
CA PHE A 266 -7.04 4.14 -2.71
C PHE A 266 -5.58 4.01 -2.25
N ALA A 267 -5.27 4.63 -1.11
CA ALA A 267 -3.95 4.61 -0.50
C ALA A 267 -4.04 4.30 0.99
N THR A 268 -3.07 3.56 1.51
CA THR A 268 -2.83 3.46 2.95
C THR A 268 -1.70 4.40 3.37
N ASP A 269 -1.87 5.06 4.51
CA ASP A 269 -0.87 5.89 5.18
C ASP A 269 -0.48 5.24 6.50
N PHE A 270 0.77 4.78 6.61
CA PHE A 270 1.30 4.15 7.83
C PHE A 270 1.48 5.17 8.96
N ASN A 271 1.84 6.40 8.59
CA ASN A 271 2.06 7.52 9.50
C ASN A 271 3.10 7.23 10.60
N TRP A 272 4.36 7.06 10.23
CA TRP A 272 5.45 6.76 11.16
C TRP A 272 5.60 7.76 12.32
N LEU A 273 5.24 9.04 12.10
CA LEU A 273 5.26 10.08 13.12
C LEU A 273 4.21 9.85 14.21
N ASP A 274 3.07 9.25 13.85
CA ASP A 274 1.95 8.96 14.74
C ASP A 274 1.18 7.73 14.25
N THR A 275 1.75 6.56 14.46
CA THR A 275 1.22 5.28 13.95
C THR A 275 -0.16 4.88 14.48
N ASP A 276 -0.67 5.56 15.48
CA ASP A 276 -2.06 5.40 15.96
C ASP A 276 -3.07 6.16 15.08
N ASN A 277 -2.61 7.09 14.24
CA ASN A 277 -3.40 7.91 13.35
C ASN A 277 -3.07 7.70 11.86
N GLY A 278 -2.65 6.50 11.47
CA GLY A 278 -2.64 6.07 10.08
C GLY A 278 -4.06 5.86 9.53
N GLY A 279 -4.20 5.48 8.28
CA GLY A 279 -5.54 5.31 7.70
C GLY A 279 -5.60 4.79 6.29
N LEU A 280 -6.84 4.62 5.83
CA LEU A 280 -7.21 4.40 4.45
C LEU A 280 -7.77 5.68 3.86
N TYR A 281 -7.31 6.05 2.68
CA TYR A 281 -7.70 7.25 1.96
C TYR A 281 -8.13 6.95 0.53
N LYS A 282 -9.13 7.67 0.05
CA LYS A 282 -9.46 7.77 -1.38
C LYS A 282 -8.72 8.97 -1.97
N ILE A 283 -8.01 8.76 -3.08
CA ILE A 283 -7.29 9.82 -3.78
C ILE A 283 -8.22 10.46 -4.80
N ILE A 284 -8.43 11.76 -4.64
CA ILE A 284 -9.29 12.57 -5.53
C ILE A 284 -8.40 13.60 -6.22
N ALA A 285 -8.41 13.61 -7.57
CA ALA A 285 -7.71 14.62 -8.34
C ALA A 285 -8.37 16.00 -8.16
N ILE A 286 -7.58 17.02 -7.88
CA ILE A 286 -8.04 18.42 -7.86
C ILE A 286 -7.86 19.00 -9.26
N LYS A 287 -8.95 19.37 -9.92
CA LYS A 287 -8.94 19.84 -11.31
C LYS A 287 -8.26 21.20 -11.53
N ASP A 288 -8.19 22.04 -10.50
CA ASP A 288 -7.72 23.43 -10.61
C ASP A 288 -6.25 23.61 -10.21
N ASN A 289 -5.63 22.61 -9.61
CA ASN A 289 -4.21 22.63 -9.27
C ASN A 289 -3.60 21.25 -9.56
N TYR A 290 -2.86 21.16 -10.65
CA TYR A 290 -2.23 19.92 -11.13
C TYR A 290 -1.02 19.47 -10.28
N GLU A 291 -0.65 20.19 -9.22
CA GLU A 291 0.45 19.84 -8.32
C GLU A 291 0.00 19.15 -7.04
N GLU A 292 -1.32 19.10 -6.78
CA GLU A 292 -1.88 18.51 -5.56
C GLU A 292 -3.08 17.63 -5.88
N CYS A 293 -3.25 16.56 -5.11
CA CYS A 293 -4.47 15.77 -5.06
C CYS A 293 -5.02 15.80 -3.62
N LYS A 294 -6.33 15.61 -3.50
CA LYS A 294 -6.96 15.48 -2.19
C LYS A 294 -6.95 14.03 -1.76
N ALA A 295 -6.32 13.73 -0.62
CA ALA A 295 -6.53 12.49 0.08
C ALA A 295 -7.74 12.64 1.01
N GLN A 296 -8.83 11.94 0.72
CA GLN A 296 -10.02 11.89 1.54
C GLN A 296 -9.95 10.71 2.49
N GLU A 297 -9.92 10.95 3.79
CA GLU A 297 -9.96 9.89 4.79
C GLU A 297 -11.27 9.09 4.66
N ILE A 298 -11.13 7.77 4.58
CA ILE A 298 -12.24 6.81 4.61
C ILE A 298 -12.40 6.27 6.02
N VAL A 299 -11.30 5.81 6.61
CA VAL A 299 -11.30 5.26 7.97
C VAL A 299 -9.88 5.32 8.55
N LYS A 300 -9.78 5.59 9.85
CA LYS A 300 -8.53 5.51 10.59
C LYS A 300 -8.15 4.05 10.85
N LEU A 301 -6.90 3.73 10.57
CA LEU A 301 -6.31 2.41 10.80
C LEU A 301 -4.93 2.58 11.43
N LYS A 302 -4.61 1.72 12.38
CA LYS A 302 -3.28 1.72 12.99
C LYS A 302 -2.31 0.93 12.11
N LYS A 303 -1.22 1.56 11.64
CA LYS A 303 -0.11 0.93 10.92
C LYS A 303 -0.55 0.08 9.72
N PRO A 304 -1.36 0.61 8.79
CA PRO A 304 -1.72 -0.14 7.59
C PRO A 304 -0.50 -0.28 6.67
N THR A 305 -0.27 -1.47 6.13
CA THR A 305 0.95 -1.78 5.36
C THR A 305 0.69 -2.00 3.87
N ALA A 306 -0.35 -2.75 3.52
CA ALA A 306 -0.70 -3.00 2.13
C ALA A 306 -2.20 -3.20 1.96
N LEU A 307 -2.69 -3.09 0.73
CA LEU A 307 -4.10 -3.26 0.41
C LEU A 307 -4.31 -3.94 -0.95
N ALA A 308 -5.42 -4.68 -1.08
CA ALA A 308 -5.82 -5.29 -2.33
C ALA A 308 -7.34 -5.43 -2.41
N PHE A 309 -7.92 -5.21 -3.60
CA PHE A 309 -9.32 -5.49 -3.88
C PHE A 309 -9.51 -6.90 -4.42
N ASP A 310 -10.60 -7.55 -4.00
CA ASP A 310 -11.12 -8.71 -4.71
C ASP A 310 -12.03 -8.29 -5.89
N SER A 311 -12.51 -9.28 -6.67
CA SER A 311 -13.41 -9.04 -7.81
C SER A 311 -14.79 -8.50 -7.40
N ASP A 312 -15.17 -8.71 -6.15
CA ASP A 312 -16.45 -8.27 -5.59
C ASP A 312 -16.36 -6.85 -4.99
N GLY A 313 -15.21 -6.17 -5.16
CA GLY A 313 -14.98 -4.81 -4.67
C GLY A 313 -14.81 -4.71 -3.15
N ASN A 314 -14.55 -5.81 -2.46
CA ASN A 314 -14.13 -5.79 -1.07
C ASN A 314 -12.66 -5.43 -0.99
N LEU A 315 -12.31 -4.54 -0.06
CA LEU A 315 -10.94 -4.12 0.17
C LEU A 315 -10.35 -4.83 1.39
N TYR A 316 -9.26 -5.54 1.18
CA TYR A 316 -8.48 -6.17 2.24
C TYR A 316 -7.24 -5.33 2.55
N ILE A 317 -6.94 -5.16 3.84
CA ILE A 317 -5.82 -4.33 4.32
C ILE A 317 -5.05 -5.10 5.40
N THR A 318 -3.73 -5.12 5.30
CA THR A 318 -2.85 -5.64 6.34
C THR A 318 -2.45 -4.54 7.32
N LEU A 319 -2.47 -4.85 8.61
CA LEU A 319 -2.07 -3.97 9.71
C LEU A 319 -0.87 -4.60 10.43
N ALA A 320 0.25 -3.88 10.53
CA ALA A 320 1.50 -4.43 11.09
C ALA A 320 1.37 -4.88 12.55
N GLY A 321 0.53 -4.23 13.32
CA GLY A 321 0.43 -4.45 14.77
C GLY A 321 1.55 -3.77 15.56
N ASN A 322 1.73 -4.19 16.80
CA ASN A 322 2.73 -3.63 17.72
C ASN A 322 3.94 -4.56 17.93
N THR A 323 4.07 -5.61 17.13
CA THR A 323 5.18 -6.58 17.23
C THR A 323 6.45 -5.92 16.73
N SER A 324 7.05 -5.09 17.57
CA SER A 324 8.44 -4.65 17.43
C SER A 324 9.37 -5.66 18.09
N GLU A 325 10.68 -5.48 17.91
CA GLU A 325 11.70 -6.31 18.54
C GLU A 325 11.39 -6.57 20.03
N GLY A 326 11.22 -7.85 20.39
CA GLY A 326 10.95 -8.27 21.76
C GLY A 326 9.47 -8.37 22.18
N ALA A 327 8.51 -8.15 21.32
CA ALA A 327 7.11 -8.39 21.66
C ALA A 327 6.79 -9.90 21.75
N GLU A 328 6.17 -10.31 22.86
CA GLU A 328 5.90 -11.73 23.13
C GLU A 328 4.78 -12.32 22.27
N THR A 329 3.83 -11.48 21.80
CA THR A 329 2.63 -11.96 21.09
C THR A 329 2.37 -11.10 19.85
N PRO A 330 2.40 -11.69 18.65
CA PRO A 330 2.01 -10.99 17.42
C PRO A 330 0.55 -10.53 17.46
N ASP A 331 0.31 -9.27 17.08
CA ASP A 331 -1.03 -8.65 17.06
C ASP A 331 -1.37 -8.00 15.72
N GLY A 332 -0.57 -8.27 14.67
CA GLY A 332 -0.89 -7.88 13.30
C GLY A 332 -2.16 -8.54 12.80
N LYS A 333 -2.83 -7.89 11.84
CA LYS A 333 -4.17 -8.29 11.38
C LYS A 333 -4.32 -8.21 9.87
N LEU A 334 -5.27 -8.99 9.35
CA LEU A 334 -5.96 -8.71 8.10
C LEU A 334 -7.34 -8.18 8.42
N VAL A 335 -7.69 -7.03 7.88
CA VAL A 335 -9.04 -6.47 7.96
C VAL A 335 -9.65 -6.33 6.56
N MET A 336 -10.99 -6.24 6.50
CA MET A 336 -11.75 -6.11 5.27
C MET A 336 -12.81 -5.03 5.39
N ILE A 337 -13.02 -4.30 4.30
CA ILE A 337 -14.15 -3.37 4.10
C ILE A 337 -14.97 -3.89 2.93
N LYS A 338 -16.22 -4.28 3.20
CA LYS A 338 -17.11 -4.85 2.18
C LYS A 338 -17.57 -3.82 1.17
N GLY A 339 -17.48 -4.19 -0.12
CA GLY A 339 -18.09 -3.45 -1.21
C GLY A 339 -17.67 -1.99 -1.34
N LEU A 340 -16.49 -1.60 -0.84
CA LEU A 340 -16.04 -0.21 -0.81
C LEU A 340 -16.03 0.44 -2.19
N ASP A 341 -15.66 -0.30 -3.23
CA ASP A 341 -15.64 0.24 -4.60
C ASP A 341 -17.03 0.28 -5.26
N PHE A 342 -18.08 -0.29 -4.64
CA PHE A 342 -19.45 -0.26 -5.15
C PHE A 342 -20.28 0.90 -4.59
N VAL A 343 -19.79 1.63 -3.59
CA VAL A 343 -20.49 2.79 -3.04
C VAL A 343 -20.58 3.88 -4.13
N PRO A 344 -21.79 4.31 -4.53
CA PRO A 344 -21.92 5.43 -5.48
C PRO A 344 -21.27 6.70 -4.94
N GLU A 345 -20.79 7.56 -5.84
CA GLU A 345 -20.45 8.94 -5.47
C GLU A 345 -21.74 9.75 -5.41
N ASP A 346 -21.96 10.46 -4.31
CA ASP A 346 -23.04 11.46 -4.19
C ASP A 346 -22.75 12.72 -5.03
#